data_e1c456db620c951d706361676090a386
#
_entry.id   e1c456db620c951d706361676090a386
#
_cell.length_a   1.000
_cell.length_b   1.000
_cell.length_c   1.000
_cell.angle_alpha   90.00
_cell.angle_beta   90.00
_cell.angle_gamma   90.00
#
_symmetry.space_group_name_H-M   'P 1'
#
loop_
_entity.id
_entity.type
_entity.pdbx_description
1 polymer ?
#
loop_
_entity_poly.entity_id
_entity_poly.type
_entity_poly.pdbx_seq_one_letter_code
_entity_poly.pdbx_strand_id
1 'polypeptide(L)'
;MNTPERPQAPKRVISAAAPSAAAPAPPRPFIVPVFLPQAGCPFQCAFCNQHHITGKPQGVPESDAVRRQIEQFLGYRDVRRGETQIAFYGGNFLGLGQALVEKLMALAEDYVSAGRAAGIRFSTRPDSVHPRQLQWVAPFTVAAIELGVQSMHDR
;
A
#
# COMPACT_ATOMS: atom_id res chain seq x y z
N MET A 1 -17.87 -42.34 -47.52
CA MET A 1 -18.00 -40.91 -47.15
C MET A 1 -16.76 -40.53 -46.39
N ASN A 2 -15.79 -39.87 -47.06
CA ASN A 2 -14.53 -39.46 -46.43
C ASN A 2 -14.69 -38.06 -45.83
N THR A 3 -14.52 -37.95 -44.52
CA THR A 3 -14.48 -36.66 -43.81
C THR A 3 -13.13 -36.03 -44.05
N PRO A 4 -13.03 -34.80 -44.51
CA PRO A 4 -11.76 -34.14 -44.69
C PRO A 4 -11.10 -33.75 -43.37
N GLU A 5 -9.86 -34.19 -43.22
CA GLU A 5 -9.00 -33.88 -42.07
C GLU A 5 -8.64 -32.39 -42.05
N ARG A 6 -8.87 -31.72 -40.88
CA ARG A 6 -8.60 -30.30 -40.71
C ARG A 6 -7.09 -30.08 -40.56
N PRO A 7 -6.47 -29.17 -41.34
CA PRO A 7 -5.04 -28.92 -41.23
C PRO A 7 -4.66 -28.38 -39.86
N GLN A 8 -3.68 -29.04 -39.22
CA GLN A 8 -3.12 -28.60 -37.93
C GLN A 8 -2.24 -27.37 -38.14
N ALA A 9 -2.53 -26.31 -37.38
CA ALA A 9 -1.72 -25.11 -37.38
C ALA A 9 -0.31 -25.41 -36.79
N PRO A 10 0.75 -24.77 -37.33
CA PRO A 10 2.12 -25.01 -36.87
C PRO A 10 2.29 -24.58 -35.39
N LYS A 11 2.82 -25.51 -34.58
CA LYS A 11 3.20 -25.24 -33.22
C LYS A 11 4.32 -24.20 -33.18
N ARG A 12 4.00 -22.99 -32.76
CA ARG A 12 4.99 -21.94 -32.48
C ARG A 12 5.89 -22.39 -31.32
N VAL A 13 7.12 -22.77 -31.62
CA VAL A 13 8.15 -22.99 -30.60
C VAL A 13 8.55 -21.60 -30.08
N ILE A 14 8.10 -21.27 -28.89
CA ILE A 14 8.58 -20.08 -28.19
C ILE A 14 9.96 -20.44 -27.66
N SER A 15 11.01 -19.98 -28.37
CA SER A 15 12.36 -20.02 -27.82
C SER A 15 12.43 -19.15 -26.60
N ALA A 16 12.54 -19.78 -25.42
CA ALA A 16 12.83 -19.07 -24.19
C ALA A 16 14.27 -18.52 -24.28
N ALA A 17 14.41 -17.24 -24.58
CA ALA A 17 15.68 -16.55 -24.40
C ALA A 17 16.09 -16.72 -22.91
N ALA A 18 17.34 -17.15 -22.69
CA ALA A 18 17.89 -17.25 -21.34
C ALA A 18 17.72 -15.89 -20.63
N PRO A 19 17.32 -15.86 -19.35
CA PRO A 19 17.17 -14.59 -18.63
C PRO A 19 18.54 -13.89 -18.62
N SER A 20 18.59 -12.73 -19.25
CA SER A 20 19.70 -11.78 -19.10
C SER A 20 19.91 -11.55 -17.60
N ALA A 21 21.17 -11.49 -17.14
CA ALA A 21 21.51 -11.25 -15.75
C ALA A 21 20.70 -10.06 -15.26
N ALA A 22 19.71 -10.33 -14.38
CA ALA A 22 18.81 -9.32 -13.88
C ALA A 22 19.64 -8.28 -13.11
N ALA A 23 19.46 -7.00 -13.43
CA ALA A 23 20.03 -5.93 -12.62
C ALA A 23 19.71 -6.16 -11.13
N PRO A 24 20.62 -5.87 -10.22
CA PRO A 24 20.37 -6.06 -8.79
C PRO A 24 19.09 -5.32 -8.40
N ALA A 25 18.20 -6.02 -7.69
CA ALA A 25 16.95 -5.43 -7.24
C ALA A 25 17.25 -4.16 -6.42
N PRO A 26 16.50 -3.07 -6.60
CA PRO A 26 16.70 -1.86 -5.84
C PRO A 26 16.58 -2.16 -4.33
N PRO A 27 17.33 -1.44 -3.49
CA PRO A 27 17.26 -1.64 -2.05
C PRO A 27 15.83 -1.43 -1.56
N ARG A 28 15.37 -2.31 -0.66
CA ARG A 28 14.01 -2.23 -0.10
C ARG A 28 13.87 -0.95 0.71
N PRO A 29 12.75 -0.23 0.58
CA PRO A 29 12.53 1.00 1.34
C PRO A 29 12.51 0.71 2.85
N PHE A 30 12.93 1.69 3.63
CA PHE A 30 12.71 1.70 5.06
C PHE A 30 11.30 2.21 5.35
N ILE A 31 10.47 1.36 5.95
CA ILE A 31 9.07 1.69 6.22
C ILE A 31 8.93 2.21 7.64
N VAL A 32 8.32 3.39 7.77
CA VAL A 32 7.89 4.00 9.02
C VAL A 32 6.38 3.76 9.16
N PRO A 33 5.94 2.73 9.88
CA PRO A 33 4.52 2.39 9.95
C PRO A 33 3.76 3.30 10.91
N VAL A 34 2.60 3.77 10.47
CA VAL A 34 1.57 4.41 11.28
C VAL A 34 0.35 3.51 11.26
N PHE A 35 0.04 2.87 12.39
CA PHE A 35 -1.09 1.96 12.47
C PHE A 35 -2.39 2.70 12.78
N LEU A 36 -3.40 2.42 11.96
CA LEU A 36 -4.77 2.95 12.04
C LEU A 36 -5.76 1.77 12.21
N PRO A 37 -5.82 1.12 13.39
CA PRO A 37 -6.52 -0.14 13.56
C PRO A 37 -7.99 -0.07 13.14
N GLN A 38 -8.36 -0.86 12.11
CA GLN A 38 -9.72 -0.95 11.54
C GLN A 38 -10.33 0.41 11.10
N ALA A 39 -9.58 1.49 11.09
CA ALA A 39 -10.08 2.80 10.73
C ALA A 39 -10.51 2.83 9.26
N GLY A 40 -11.67 3.42 8.97
CA GLY A 40 -12.26 3.52 7.64
C GLY A 40 -12.81 2.20 7.07
N CYS A 41 -12.75 1.10 7.82
CA CYS A 41 -13.34 -0.17 7.38
C CYS A 41 -14.84 -0.19 7.69
N PRO A 42 -15.72 -0.39 6.68
CA PRO A 42 -17.17 -0.48 6.88
C PRO A 42 -17.62 -1.85 7.43
N PHE A 43 -16.73 -2.85 7.39
CA PHE A 43 -17.04 -4.23 7.77
C PHE A 43 -16.01 -4.78 8.75
N GLN A 44 -16.44 -5.75 9.56
CA GLN A 44 -15.57 -6.60 10.36
C GLN A 44 -15.36 -7.92 9.61
N CYS A 45 -14.23 -8.07 8.93
CA CYS A 45 -13.91 -9.29 8.23
C CYS A 45 -13.57 -10.40 9.23
N ALA A 46 -14.09 -11.61 9.01
CA ALA A 46 -13.92 -12.76 9.91
C ALA A 46 -12.44 -13.14 10.16
N PHE A 47 -11.56 -12.83 9.21
CA PHE A 47 -10.12 -13.08 9.28
C PHE A 47 -9.30 -11.87 9.77
N CYS A 48 -9.94 -10.72 10.00
CA CYS A 48 -9.26 -9.47 10.40
C CYS A 48 -9.57 -9.14 11.86
N ASN A 49 -8.70 -9.55 12.76
CA ASN A 49 -8.84 -9.25 14.18
C ASN A 49 -7.70 -8.34 14.66
N GLN A 50 -7.64 -7.13 14.13
CA GLN A 50 -6.58 -6.18 14.46
C GLN A 50 -6.62 -5.71 15.93
N HIS A 51 -7.80 -5.72 16.56
CA HIS A 51 -7.92 -5.40 17.98
C HIS A 51 -7.11 -6.37 18.84
N HIS A 52 -7.20 -7.68 18.57
CA HIS A 52 -6.42 -8.69 19.29
C HIS A 52 -4.92 -8.63 18.96
N ILE A 53 -4.57 -8.30 17.72
CA ILE A 53 -3.16 -8.25 17.28
C ILE A 53 -2.43 -7.04 17.85
N THR A 54 -3.09 -5.87 17.88
CA THR A 54 -2.44 -4.61 18.26
C THR A 54 -2.67 -4.21 19.69
N GLY A 55 -3.71 -4.74 20.35
CA GLY A 55 -4.16 -4.30 21.69
C GLY A 55 -4.61 -2.84 21.73
N LYS A 56 -4.68 -2.16 20.58
CA LYS A 56 -5.04 -0.74 20.49
C LYS A 56 -6.52 -0.59 20.20
N PRO A 57 -7.17 0.44 20.74
CA PRO A 57 -8.55 0.75 20.41
C PRO A 57 -8.68 1.07 18.92
N GLN A 58 -9.84 0.74 18.34
CA GLN A 58 -10.18 1.09 16.97
C GLN A 58 -10.18 2.63 16.80
N GLY A 59 -9.61 3.12 15.72
CA GLY A 59 -9.68 4.52 15.37
C GLY A 59 -8.39 5.11 14.82
N VAL A 60 -8.42 6.42 14.66
CA VAL A 60 -7.26 7.20 14.19
C VAL A 60 -6.63 7.88 15.41
N PRO A 61 -5.33 7.68 15.63
CA PRO A 61 -4.62 8.36 16.70
C PRO A 61 -4.63 9.88 16.50
N GLU A 62 -4.53 10.62 17.59
CA GLU A 62 -4.32 12.06 17.55
C GLU A 62 -3.02 12.43 16.80
N SER A 63 -2.99 13.60 16.17
CA SER A 63 -1.86 14.04 15.34
C SER A 63 -0.52 13.96 16.06
N ASP A 64 -0.47 14.32 17.33
CA ASP A 64 0.76 14.27 18.12
C ASP A 64 1.20 12.82 18.39
N ALA A 65 0.26 11.90 18.55
CA ALA A 65 0.58 10.49 18.68
C ALA A 65 1.14 9.92 17.37
N VAL A 66 0.59 10.34 16.22
CA VAL A 66 1.12 9.99 14.89
C VAL A 66 2.53 10.54 14.73
N ARG A 67 2.78 11.82 15.06
CA ARG A 67 4.13 12.42 15.00
C ARG A 67 5.12 11.67 15.89
N ARG A 68 4.77 11.39 17.14
CA ARG A 68 5.64 10.62 18.05
C ARG A 68 5.98 9.24 17.48
N GLN A 69 5.01 8.55 16.88
CA GLN A 69 5.24 7.25 16.25
C GLN A 69 6.22 7.36 15.07
N ILE A 70 6.03 8.35 14.20
CA ILE A 70 6.94 8.61 13.07
C ILE A 70 8.36 8.88 13.59
N GLU A 71 8.52 9.79 14.55
CA GLU A 71 9.82 10.12 15.13
C GLU A 71 10.51 8.91 15.74
N GLN A 72 9.78 8.09 16.48
CA GLN A 72 10.32 6.87 17.07
C GLN A 72 10.88 5.94 16.00
N PHE A 73 10.12 5.69 14.93
CA PHE A 73 10.55 4.79 13.85
C PHE A 73 11.69 5.38 13.02
N LEU A 74 11.70 6.70 12.80
CA LEU A 74 12.84 7.35 12.13
C LEU A 74 14.14 7.18 12.92
N GLY A 75 14.06 7.09 14.25
CA GLY A 75 15.23 6.77 15.10
C GLY A 75 15.82 5.38 14.86
N TYR A 76 15.07 4.45 14.27
CA TYR A 76 15.55 3.10 13.92
C TYR A 76 16.06 2.99 12.48
N ARG A 77 16.19 4.09 11.76
CA ARG A 77 16.61 4.08 10.36
C ARG A 77 18.00 3.45 10.21
N ASP A 78 18.06 2.39 9.38
CA ASP A 78 19.31 1.78 8.95
C ASP A 78 19.72 2.38 7.59
N VAL A 79 20.90 2.97 7.53
CA VAL A 79 21.48 3.56 6.30
C VAL A 79 21.68 2.56 5.15
N ARG A 80 21.69 1.26 5.44
CA ARG A 80 21.78 0.18 4.44
C ARG A 80 20.45 -0.07 3.71
N ARG A 81 19.34 0.46 4.22
CA ARG A 81 18.05 0.39 3.56
C ARG A 81 17.91 1.50 2.53
N GLY A 82 17.00 1.31 1.60
CA GLY A 82 16.63 2.31 0.61
C GLY A 82 15.94 3.53 1.21
N GLU A 83 15.22 4.25 0.41
CA GLU A 83 14.51 5.46 0.79
C GLU A 83 13.49 5.20 1.91
N THR A 84 13.35 6.16 2.81
CA THR A 84 12.36 6.11 3.89
C THR A 84 10.97 6.44 3.34
N GLN A 85 9.97 5.62 3.68
CA GLN A 85 8.58 5.89 3.32
C GLN A 85 7.69 5.79 4.56
N ILE A 86 6.80 6.79 4.75
CA ILE A 86 5.80 6.77 5.82
C ILE A 86 4.60 5.96 5.32
N ALA A 87 4.15 5.00 6.12
CA ALA A 87 3.14 4.04 5.72
C ALA A 87 1.93 4.05 6.64
N PHE A 88 0.74 4.34 6.13
CA PHE A 88 -0.51 4.22 6.87
C PHE A 88 -1.10 2.82 6.66
N TYR A 89 -1.15 2.03 7.74
CA TYR A 89 -1.58 0.63 7.73
C TYR A 89 -2.67 0.35 8.76
N GLY A 90 -3.31 -0.80 8.62
CA GLY A 90 -4.22 -1.36 9.62
C GLY A 90 -5.69 -1.07 9.40
N GLY A 91 -6.03 -0.37 8.32
CA GLY A 91 -7.41 -0.06 7.99
C GLY A 91 -7.64 0.16 6.50
N ASN A 92 -8.72 0.83 6.19
CA ASN A 92 -9.08 1.27 4.85
C ASN A 92 -8.83 2.78 4.74
N PHE A 93 -7.63 3.17 4.33
CA PHE A 93 -7.20 4.57 4.38
C PHE A 93 -8.15 5.52 3.62
N LEU A 94 -8.51 5.20 2.38
CA LEU A 94 -9.43 6.03 1.59
C LEU A 94 -10.87 5.99 2.11
N GLY A 95 -11.22 5.06 2.99
CA GLY A 95 -12.50 5.00 3.68
C GLY A 95 -12.61 5.91 4.91
N LEU A 96 -11.55 6.60 5.30
CA LEU A 96 -11.55 7.53 6.46
C LEU A 96 -12.36 8.81 6.21
N GLY A 97 -12.65 9.12 4.93
CA GLY A 97 -13.23 10.39 4.55
C GLY A 97 -12.20 11.49 4.28
N GLN A 98 -12.59 12.45 3.44
CA GLN A 98 -11.68 13.45 2.86
C GLN A 98 -10.85 14.21 3.89
N ALA A 99 -11.50 14.85 4.84
CA ALA A 99 -10.84 15.73 5.82
C ALA A 99 -9.74 14.99 6.63
N LEU A 100 -9.99 13.71 6.97
CA LEU A 100 -9.03 12.94 7.75
C LEU A 100 -7.89 12.41 6.89
N VAL A 101 -8.18 11.96 5.65
CA VAL A 101 -7.17 11.59 4.67
C VAL A 101 -6.22 12.75 4.42
N GLU A 102 -6.74 13.93 4.07
CA GLU A 102 -5.94 15.13 3.81
C GLU A 102 -5.11 15.56 5.02
N LYS A 103 -5.69 15.49 6.24
CA LYS A 103 -4.98 15.79 7.49
C LYS A 103 -3.78 14.86 7.72
N LEU A 104 -3.96 13.56 7.53
CA LEU A 104 -2.90 12.57 7.71
C LEU A 104 -1.82 12.68 6.62
N MET A 105 -2.26 12.89 5.37
CA MET A 105 -1.35 13.10 4.25
C MET A 105 -0.50 14.36 4.44
N ALA A 106 -1.11 15.48 4.83
CA ALA A 106 -0.39 16.73 5.10
C ALA A 106 0.64 16.55 6.23
N LEU A 107 0.27 15.85 7.31
CA LEU A 107 1.19 15.55 8.40
C LEU A 107 2.42 14.74 7.93
N ALA A 108 2.22 13.76 7.06
CA ALA A 108 3.31 12.96 6.51
C ALA A 108 4.13 13.74 5.46
N GLU A 109 3.48 14.61 4.69
CA GLU A 109 4.14 15.47 3.69
C GLU A 109 5.10 16.49 4.34
N ASP A 110 4.85 16.91 5.59
CA ASP A 110 5.81 17.73 6.36
C ASP A 110 7.19 17.03 6.44
N TYR A 111 7.20 15.70 6.63
CA TYR A 111 8.45 14.92 6.68
C TYR A 111 9.10 14.74 5.31
N VAL A 112 8.27 14.61 4.27
CA VAL A 112 8.77 14.53 2.88
C VAL A 112 9.41 15.85 2.48
N SER A 113 8.73 16.97 2.72
CA SER A 113 9.21 18.31 2.43
C SER A 113 10.49 18.64 3.22
N ALA A 114 10.64 18.11 4.43
CA ALA A 114 11.86 18.23 5.24
C ALA A 114 12.99 17.28 4.80
N GLY A 115 12.81 16.48 3.73
CA GLY A 115 13.80 15.51 3.25
C GLY A 115 14.02 14.31 4.17
N ARG A 116 13.13 14.06 5.13
CA ARG A 116 13.21 12.97 6.10
C ARG A 116 12.52 11.68 5.64
N ALA A 117 11.64 11.80 4.65
CA ALA A 117 11.01 10.70 3.93
C ALA A 117 11.02 10.99 2.43
N ALA A 118 11.00 9.96 1.60
CA ALA A 118 10.94 10.08 0.14
C ALA A 118 9.50 10.02 -0.39
N GLY A 119 8.54 9.62 0.45
CA GLY A 119 7.14 9.55 0.05
C GLY A 119 6.27 8.83 1.06
N ILE A 120 4.99 8.79 0.72
CA ILE A 120 3.91 8.25 1.55
C ILE A 120 3.33 7.02 0.87
N ARG A 121 3.00 6.00 1.64
CA ARG A 121 2.23 4.85 1.17
C ARG A 121 1.06 4.58 2.10
N PHE A 122 0.07 3.89 1.62
CA PHE A 122 -1.06 3.49 2.44
C PHE A 122 -1.74 2.23 1.88
N SER A 123 -2.37 1.49 2.80
CA SER A 123 -3.22 0.35 2.44
C SER A 123 -4.67 0.78 2.39
N THR A 124 -5.38 0.31 1.37
CA THR A 124 -6.81 0.58 1.19
C THR A 124 -7.51 -0.61 0.56
N ARG A 125 -8.83 -0.62 0.59
CA ARG A 125 -9.64 -1.63 -0.09
C ARG A 125 -9.84 -1.24 -1.55
N PRO A 126 -9.92 -2.21 -2.48
CA PRO A 126 -10.17 -1.93 -3.90
C PRO A 126 -11.47 -1.14 -4.15
N ASP A 127 -12.53 -1.44 -3.37
CA ASP A 127 -13.84 -0.77 -3.45
C ASP A 127 -13.85 0.68 -2.90
N SER A 128 -12.74 1.15 -2.35
CA SER A 128 -12.56 2.54 -1.91
C SER A 128 -11.70 3.35 -2.88
N VAL A 129 -11.24 2.74 -3.98
CA VAL A 129 -10.42 3.42 -4.98
C VAL A 129 -11.31 3.95 -6.11
N HIS A 130 -11.78 5.17 -5.95
CA HIS A 130 -12.56 5.87 -6.98
C HIS A 130 -11.87 7.19 -7.37
N PRO A 131 -12.14 7.74 -8.55
CA PRO A 131 -11.54 8.99 -9.00
C PRO A 131 -11.64 10.14 -7.98
N ARG A 132 -12.77 10.24 -7.27
CA ARG A 132 -12.96 11.25 -6.23
C ARG A 132 -11.99 11.09 -5.07
N GLN A 133 -11.80 9.87 -4.55
CA GLN A 133 -10.89 9.62 -3.44
C GLN A 133 -9.42 9.80 -3.85
N LEU A 134 -9.08 9.44 -5.09
CA LEU A 134 -7.73 9.66 -5.61
C LEU A 134 -7.38 11.15 -5.72
N GLN A 135 -8.35 12.02 -5.95
CA GLN A 135 -8.15 13.47 -5.94
C GLN A 135 -7.72 14.01 -4.56
N TRP A 136 -8.13 13.36 -3.45
CA TRP A 136 -7.74 13.78 -2.11
C TRP A 136 -6.24 13.57 -1.83
N VAL A 137 -5.64 12.58 -2.48
CA VAL A 137 -4.24 12.21 -2.26
C VAL A 137 -3.32 12.70 -3.38
N ALA A 138 -3.87 13.12 -4.52
CA ALA A 138 -3.11 13.60 -5.68
C ALA A 138 -2.15 14.78 -5.40
N PRO A 139 -2.44 15.71 -4.47
CA PRO A 139 -1.52 16.80 -4.16
C PRO A 139 -0.27 16.39 -3.37
N PHE A 140 -0.22 15.15 -2.84
CA PHE A 140 0.82 14.68 -1.94
C PHE A 140 1.78 13.71 -2.64
N THR A 141 2.96 13.51 -2.05
CA THR A 141 4.01 12.63 -2.59
C THR A 141 3.71 11.15 -2.30
N VAL A 142 2.77 10.57 -3.05
CA VAL A 142 2.36 9.17 -2.91
C VAL A 142 3.39 8.26 -3.59
N ALA A 143 4.08 7.43 -2.80
CA ALA A 143 5.04 6.44 -3.29
C ALA A 143 4.37 5.10 -3.68
N ALA A 144 3.31 4.68 -2.96
CA ALA A 144 2.60 3.45 -3.24
C ALA A 144 1.18 3.45 -2.65
N ILE A 145 0.27 2.81 -3.35
CA ILE A 145 -1.06 2.44 -2.87
C ILE A 145 -1.13 0.91 -2.84
N GLU A 146 -1.34 0.33 -1.66
CA GLU A 146 -1.42 -1.11 -1.46
C GLU A 146 -2.88 -1.54 -1.39
N LEU A 147 -3.28 -2.44 -2.29
CA LEU A 147 -4.66 -2.91 -2.34
C LEU A 147 -4.81 -4.24 -1.62
N GLY A 148 -5.68 -4.27 -0.62
CA GLY A 148 -6.07 -5.48 0.08
C GLY A 148 -7.02 -6.34 -0.74
N VAL A 149 -6.49 -7.16 -1.66
CA VAL A 149 -7.25 -8.14 -2.44
C VAL A 149 -7.32 -9.44 -1.66
N GLN A 150 -8.51 -9.79 -1.16
CA GLN A 150 -8.69 -10.92 -0.25
C GLN A 150 -8.88 -12.26 -0.99
N SER A 151 -9.32 -12.23 -2.24
CA SER A 151 -9.52 -13.38 -3.11
C SER A 151 -9.38 -12.97 -4.56
N MET A 152 -8.84 -13.87 -5.37
CA MET A 152 -8.77 -13.75 -6.84
C MET A 152 -9.84 -14.62 -7.52
N HIS A 153 -10.78 -15.16 -6.74
CA HIS A 153 -11.93 -15.92 -7.27
C HIS A 153 -13.09 -14.97 -7.53
N ASP A 154 -13.48 -14.89 -8.80
CA ASP A 154 -14.76 -14.33 -9.21
C ASP A 154 -15.84 -15.38 -8.93
N ARG A 155 -16.86 -15.01 -8.16
CA ARG A 155 -18.07 -15.83 -7.96
C ARG A 155 -19.23 -15.25 -8.73
#